data_6c5dc06c92c9772fbe1e1b2474ce7062
#
_entry.id   6c5dc06c92c9772fbe1e1b2474ce7062
#
_cell.length_a   1.000
_cell.length_b   1.000
_cell.length_c   1.000
_cell.angle_alpha   90.00
_cell.angle_beta   90.00
_cell.angle_gamma   90.00
#
_symmetry.space_group_name_H-M   'P 1'
#
loop_
_entity.id
_entity.type
_entity.pdbx_description
1 polymer ?
#
loop_
_entity_poly.entity_id
_entity_poly.type
_entity_poly.pdbx_seq_one_letter_code
_entity_poly.pdbx_strand_id
1 'polypeptide(L)'
;MAIYDTEEEQLEQLKKWWESNQTSVIAGIIGAAVLLTGLNFWEKSRLEGRSQASQTYQELLKSSDINQTDSVEKLAEKLAAEHSSSAYTQFAALELAKVKVQNGDLEAAKRILQNQIKTADSPEIKHVARLRLLHLLLASKEYEKGLQLIAEVDPAAKEGFSASYDELQGDLYIGLDRLDEARSAYQSAIRSGHASPLAQFKLDDIAAPAFTIPPQAQ
;
A
#
# COMPACT_ATOMS: atom_id res chain seq x y z
N MET A 1 -50.02 -9.91 50.39
CA MET A 1 -49.09 -10.26 51.46
C MET A 1 -47.77 -10.55 50.85
N ALA A 2 -46.78 -9.68 50.89
CA ALA A 2 -45.43 -9.96 50.51
C ALA A 2 -44.80 -10.80 51.62
N ILE A 3 -44.50 -12.04 51.33
CA ILE A 3 -43.74 -12.92 52.23
C ILE A 3 -42.30 -12.36 52.14
N TYR A 4 -41.86 -11.68 53.17
CA TYR A 4 -40.48 -11.32 53.37
C TYR A 4 -39.78 -12.62 53.78
N ASP A 5 -39.05 -13.25 52.83
CA ASP A 5 -38.13 -14.32 53.18
C ASP A 5 -37.17 -13.78 54.25
N THR A 6 -37.03 -14.52 55.35
CA THR A 6 -36.11 -14.13 56.42
C THR A 6 -34.67 -14.19 55.89
N GLU A 7 -33.77 -13.36 56.44
CA GLU A 7 -32.35 -13.35 56.02
C GLU A 7 -31.71 -14.75 56.04
N GLU A 8 -32.18 -15.60 56.96
CA GLU A 8 -31.75 -17.00 57.08
C GLU A 8 -32.21 -17.87 55.89
N GLU A 9 -33.45 -17.69 55.39
CA GLU A 9 -33.95 -18.43 54.22
C GLU A 9 -33.26 -18.02 52.94
N GLN A 10 -32.92 -16.74 52.79
CA GLN A 10 -32.14 -16.23 51.66
C GLN A 10 -30.71 -16.78 51.67
N LEU A 11 -30.08 -16.89 52.82
CA LEU A 11 -28.76 -17.50 53.00
C LEU A 11 -28.76 -19.01 52.68
N GLU A 12 -29.82 -19.73 53.12
CA GLU A 12 -29.94 -21.15 52.76
C GLU A 12 -30.15 -21.37 51.26
N GLN A 13 -30.95 -20.57 50.61
CA GLN A 13 -31.13 -20.63 49.15
C GLN A 13 -29.84 -20.34 48.40
N LEU A 14 -29.08 -19.32 48.83
CA LEU A 14 -27.78 -19.00 48.24
C LEU A 14 -26.76 -20.13 48.43
N LYS A 15 -26.73 -20.76 49.62
CA LYS A 15 -25.87 -21.93 49.87
C LYS A 15 -26.21 -23.11 48.95
N LYS A 16 -27.50 -23.47 48.84
CA LYS A 16 -27.97 -24.53 47.97
C LYS A 16 -27.64 -24.27 46.49
N TRP A 17 -27.84 -23.02 46.04
CA TRP A 17 -27.49 -22.61 44.69
C TRP A 17 -25.98 -22.74 44.46
N TRP A 18 -25.15 -22.29 45.42
CA TRP A 18 -23.69 -22.39 45.34
C TRP A 18 -23.24 -23.84 45.27
N GLU A 19 -23.71 -24.69 46.15
CA GLU A 19 -23.37 -26.12 46.14
C GLU A 19 -23.71 -26.80 44.81
N SER A 20 -24.78 -26.39 44.18
CA SER A 20 -25.22 -26.92 42.90
C SER A 20 -24.45 -26.36 41.72
N ASN A 21 -23.94 -25.10 41.79
CA ASN A 21 -23.38 -24.39 40.63
C ASN A 21 -21.89 -24.06 40.76
N GLN A 22 -21.26 -24.31 41.92
CA GLN A 22 -19.89 -23.90 42.23
C GLN A 22 -18.88 -24.36 41.13
N THR A 23 -19.01 -25.57 40.63
CA THR A 23 -18.13 -26.11 39.59
C THR A 23 -18.24 -25.31 38.29
N SER A 24 -19.46 -24.97 37.88
CA SER A 24 -19.73 -24.18 36.68
C SER A 24 -19.26 -22.74 36.82
N VAL A 25 -19.43 -22.13 38.00
CA VAL A 25 -18.98 -20.77 38.31
C VAL A 25 -17.45 -20.70 38.30
N ILE A 26 -16.79 -21.66 38.98
CA ILE A 26 -15.33 -21.73 39.01
C ILE A 26 -14.77 -21.95 37.61
N ALA A 27 -15.36 -22.87 36.83
CA ALA A 27 -14.95 -23.12 35.46
C ALA A 27 -15.13 -21.87 34.57
N GLY A 28 -16.22 -21.11 34.77
CA GLY A 28 -16.47 -19.84 34.08
C GLY A 28 -15.42 -18.78 34.43
N ILE A 29 -15.05 -18.64 35.68
CA ILE A 29 -14.03 -17.68 36.17
C ILE A 29 -12.64 -18.07 35.57
N ILE A 30 -12.28 -19.33 35.61
CA ILE A 30 -11.03 -19.82 35.03
C ILE A 30 -11.02 -19.58 33.52
N GLY A 31 -12.09 -19.90 32.82
CA GLY A 31 -12.24 -19.65 31.39
C GLY A 31 -12.09 -18.16 31.03
N ALA A 32 -12.73 -17.28 31.80
CA ALA A 32 -12.58 -15.83 31.62
C ALA A 32 -11.16 -15.35 31.88
N ALA A 33 -10.51 -15.85 32.91
CA ALA A 33 -9.12 -15.49 33.23
C ALA A 33 -8.15 -15.93 32.12
N VAL A 34 -8.31 -17.14 31.58
CA VAL A 34 -7.50 -17.65 30.46
C VAL A 34 -7.73 -16.82 29.19
N LEU A 35 -8.97 -16.46 28.89
CA LEU A 35 -9.30 -15.62 27.76
C LEU A 35 -8.67 -14.21 27.89
N LEU A 36 -8.81 -13.57 29.03
CA LEU A 36 -8.24 -12.23 29.26
C LEU A 36 -6.71 -12.23 29.19
N THR A 37 -6.08 -13.23 29.82
CA THR A 37 -4.60 -13.34 29.76
C THR A 37 -4.12 -13.66 28.34
N GLY A 38 -4.83 -14.50 27.61
CA GLY A 38 -4.52 -14.83 26.21
C GLY A 38 -4.65 -13.61 25.29
N LEU A 39 -5.72 -12.83 25.43
CA LEU A 39 -5.92 -11.59 24.67
C LEU A 39 -4.85 -10.55 24.98
N ASN A 40 -4.52 -10.32 26.27
CA ASN A 40 -3.45 -9.40 26.67
C ASN A 40 -2.09 -9.83 26.15
N PHE A 41 -1.78 -11.13 26.21
CA PHE A 41 -0.53 -11.66 25.65
C PHE A 41 -0.45 -11.46 24.13
N TRP A 42 -1.54 -11.76 23.42
CA TRP A 42 -1.62 -11.58 21.97
C TRP A 42 -1.47 -10.12 21.56
N GLU A 43 -2.16 -9.19 22.26
CA GLU A 43 -2.06 -7.76 22.01
C GLU A 43 -0.64 -7.23 22.25
N LYS A 44 -0.02 -7.62 23.38
CA LYS A 44 1.36 -7.25 23.70
C LYS A 44 2.35 -7.74 22.65
N SER A 45 2.26 -9.03 22.27
CA SER A 45 3.11 -9.61 21.23
C SER A 45 2.95 -8.89 19.88
N ARG A 46 1.72 -8.51 19.52
CA ARG A 46 1.43 -7.75 18.30
C ARG A 46 2.01 -6.33 18.35
N LEU A 47 1.94 -5.66 19.49
CA LEU A 47 2.52 -4.32 19.68
C LEU A 47 4.06 -4.36 19.62
N GLU A 48 4.68 -5.34 20.28
CA GLU A 48 6.12 -5.55 20.24
C GLU A 48 6.61 -5.84 18.81
N GLY A 49 5.92 -6.71 18.07
CA GLY A 49 6.24 -7.00 16.68
C GLY A 49 6.15 -5.78 15.76
N ARG A 50 5.13 -4.92 15.98
CA ARG A 50 5.01 -3.66 15.23
C ARG A 50 6.11 -2.67 15.57
N SER A 51 6.48 -2.57 16.84
CA SER A 51 7.60 -1.71 17.30
C SER A 51 8.92 -2.14 16.68
N GLN A 52 9.21 -3.44 16.68
CA GLN A 52 10.43 -4.00 16.07
C GLN A 52 10.45 -3.77 14.55
N ALA A 53 9.34 -4.02 13.86
CA ALA A 53 9.22 -3.75 12.43
C ALA A 53 9.46 -2.27 12.11
N SER A 54 8.91 -1.36 12.92
CA SER A 54 9.14 0.09 12.78
C SER A 54 10.60 0.47 12.96
N GLN A 55 11.28 -0.07 13.98
CA GLN A 55 12.70 0.19 14.23
C GLN A 55 13.57 -0.31 13.07
N THR A 56 13.34 -1.55 12.61
CA THR A 56 14.07 -2.12 11.48
C THR A 56 13.85 -1.29 10.20
N TYR A 57 12.63 -0.79 9.98
CA TYR A 57 12.34 0.08 8.84
C TYR A 57 13.04 1.45 8.95
N GLN A 58 13.12 2.04 10.14
CA GLN A 58 13.89 3.28 10.35
C GLN A 58 15.39 3.09 10.11
N GLU A 59 15.97 1.96 10.50
CA GLU A 59 17.34 1.61 10.18
C GLU A 59 17.54 1.46 8.66
N LEU A 60 16.58 0.86 7.97
CA LEU A 60 16.58 0.73 6.53
C LEU A 60 16.58 2.12 5.84
N LEU A 61 15.73 3.05 6.29
CA LEU A 61 15.71 4.41 5.76
C LEU A 61 17.04 5.12 5.95
N LYS A 62 17.65 5.02 7.13
CA LYS A 62 18.98 5.60 7.39
C LYS A 62 20.04 5.01 6.45
N SER A 63 20.00 3.69 6.21
CA SER A 63 20.91 3.03 5.27
C SER A 63 20.67 3.47 3.83
N SER A 64 19.41 3.70 3.46
CA SER A 64 19.02 4.23 2.14
C SER A 64 19.55 5.66 1.93
N ASP A 65 19.43 6.54 2.93
CA ASP A 65 19.88 7.93 2.84
C ASP A 65 21.40 8.05 2.59
N ILE A 66 22.18 7.09 3.07
CA ILE A 66 23.64 7.02 2.86
C ILE A 66 24.05 6.03 1.75
N ASN A 67 23.11 5.59 0.92
CA ASN A 67 23.32 4.70 -0.22
C ASN A 67 23.99 3.35 0.11
N GLN A 68 23.75 2.80 1.29
CA GLN A 68 24.23 1.48 1.70
C GLN A 68 23.30 0.36 1.20
N THR A 69 23.37 0.04 -0.10
CA THR A 69 22.48 -0.91 -0.77
C THR A 69 22.41 -2.27 -0.09
N ASP A 70 23.54 -2.87 0.26
CA ASP A 70 23.59 -4.18 0.91
C ASP A 70 22.87 -4.19 2.29
N SER A 71 22.97 -3.08 3.02
CA SER A 71 22.28 -2.93 4.30
C SER A 71 20.78 -2.80 4.10
N VAL A 72 20.34 -2.02 3.10
CA VAL A 72 18.91 -1.87 2.75
C VAL A 72 18.32 -3.22 2.34
N GLU A 73 19.03 -4.00 1.52
CA GLU A 73 18.59 -5.32 1.08
C GLU A 73 18.42 -6.28 2.25
N LYS A 74 19.43 -6.40 3.12
CA LYS A 74 19.38 -7.26 4.32
C LYS A 74 18.26 -6.87 5.28
N LEU A 75 18.03 -5.57 5.50
CA LEU A 75 16.97 -5.08 6.38
C LEU A 75 15.58 -5.30 5.76
N ALA A 76 15.43 -5.17 4.45
CA ALA A 76 14.19 -5.51 3.75
C ALA A 76 13.89 -7.01 3.80
N GLU A 77 14.90 -7.87 3.61
CA GLU A 77 14.78 -9.32 3.77
C GLU A 77 14.40 -9.71 5.21
N LYS A 78 15.03 -9.08 6.21
CA LYS A 78 14.69 -9.28 7.63
C LYS A 78 13.23 -8.93 7.90
N LEU A 79 12.76 -7.78 7.41
CA LEU A 79 11.36 -7.39 7.55
C LEU A 79 10.40 -8.40 6.88
N ALA A 80 10.76 -8.89 5.70
CA ALA A 80 9.96 -9.90 4.99
C ALA A 80 9.90 -11.24 5.72
N ALA A 81 11.00 -11.64 6.38
CA ALA A 81 11.08 -12.91 7.10
C ALA A 81 10.40 -12.86 8.48
N GLU A 82 10.63 -11.79 9.25
CA GLU A 82 10.21 -11.71 10.65
C GLU A 82 8.86 -10.99 10.83
N HIS A 83 8.48 -10.10 9.89
CA HIS A 83 7.32 -9.22 10.00
C HIS A 83 6.50 -9.15 8.70
N SER A 84 6.29 -10.29 8.03
CA SER A 84 5.67 -10.39 6.69
C SER A 84 4.31 -9.70 6.57
N SER A 85 3.50 -9.69 7.64
CA SER A 85 2.19 -9.03 7.69
C SER A 85 2.25 -7.54 8.07
N SER A 86 3.44 -6.98 8.30
CA SER A 86 3.59 -5.57 8.65
C SER A 86 3.54 -4.68 7.40
N ALA A 87 2.88 -3.51 7.52
CA ALA A 87 2.94 -2.48 6.48
C ALA A 87 4.39 -2.00 6.23
N TYR A 88 5.26 -2.06 7.25
CA TYR A 88 6.66 -1.70 7.09
C TYR A 88 7.41 -2.61 6.11
N THR A 89 7.02 -3.88 6.00
CA THR A 89 7.60 -4.80 5.00
C THR A 89 7.28 -4.35 3.57
N GLN A 90 6.05 -3.89 3.34
CA GLN A 90 5.65 -3.37 2.03
C GLN A 90 6.37 -2.05 1.71
N PHE A 91 6.50 -1.14 2.68
CA PHE A 91 7.27 0.09 2.51
C PHE A 91 8.76 -0.17 2.27
N ALA A 92 9.35 -1.14 2.98
CA ALA A 92 10.75 -1.54 2.78
C ALA A 92 11.00 -2.06 1.36
N ALA A 93 10.08 -2.84 0.79
CA ALA A 93 10.20 -3.29 -0.59
C ALA A 93 10.11 -2.12 -1.60
N LEU A 94 9.25 -1.13 -1.35
CA LEU A 94 9.19 0.08 -2.20
C LEU A 94 10.46 0.93 -2.09
N GLU A 95 11.08 1.00 -0.91
CA GLU A 95 12.34 1.72 -0.69
C GLU A 95 13.51 0.96 -1.32
N LEU A 96 13.56 -0.37 -1.17
CA LEU A 96 14.55 -1.20 -1.85
C LEU A 96 14.48 -1.03 -3.36
N ALA A 97 13.28 -1.00 -3.95
CA ALA A 97 13.11 -0.74 -5.37
C ALA A 97 13.70 0.62 -5.78
N LYS A 98 13.50 1.67 -4.98
CA LYS A 98 14.10 2.99 -5.19
C LYS A 98 15.63 2.93 -5.17
N VAL A 99 16.21 2.27 -4.17
CA VAL A 99 17.67 2.11 -4.05
C VAL A 99 18.24 1.33 -5.25
N LYS A 100 17.55 0.28 -5.72
CA LYS A 100 17.96 -0.45 -6.92
C LYS A 100 17.96 0.45 -8.17
N VAL A 101 16.97 1.34 -8.31
CA VAL A 101 16.94 2.34 -9.41
C VAL A 101 18.12 3.30 -9.31
N GLN A 102 18.41 3.83 -8.12
CA GLN A 102 19.52 4.76 -7.90
C GLN A 102 20.88 4.14 -8.26
N ASN A 103 21.02 2.83 -8.07
CA ASN A 103 22.22 2.07 -8.42
C ASN A 103 22.23 1.54 -9.87
N GLY A 104 21.23 1.88 -10.68
CA GLY A 104 21.13 1.45 -12.07
C GLY A 104 20.63 0.03 -12.29
N ASP A 105 20.27 -0.71 -11.23
CA ASP A 105 19.70 -2.06 -11.33
C ASP A 105 18.18 -2.00 -11.57
N LEU A 106 17.83 -1.51 -12.77
CA LEU A 106 16.42 -1.31 -13.15
C LEU A 106 15.65 -2.64 -13.21
N GLU A 107 16.30 -3.73 -13.57
CA GLU A 107 15.64 -5.03 -13.68
C GLU A 107 15.27 -5.60 -12.28
N ALA A 108 16.15 -5.44 -11.29
CA ALA A 108 15.79 -5.80 -9.91
C ALA A 108 14.66 -4.93 -9.40
N ALA A 109 14.71 -3.62 -9.64
CA ALA A 109 13.62 -2.70 -9.25
C ALA A 109 12.27 -3.09 -9.87
N LYS A 110 12.25 -3.40 -11.18
CA LYS A 110 11.02 -3.87 -11.85
C LYS A 110 10.47 -5.15 -11.22
N ARG A 111 11.34 -6.14 -10.95
CA ARG A 111 10.92 -7.40 -10.29
C ARG A 111 10.32 -7.15 -8.90
N ILE A 112 10.95 -6.30 -8.09
CA ILE A 112 10.44 -5.95 -6.75
C ILE A 112 9.06 -5.30 -6.85
N LEU A 113 8.89 -4.32 -7.74
CA LEU A 113 7.62 -3.63 -7.93
C LEU A 113 6.52 -4.56 -8.48
N GLN A 114 6.85 -5.43 -9.43
CA GLN A 114 5.92 -6.46 -9.93
C GLN A 114 5.47 -7.41 -8.82
N ASN A 115 6.39 -7.79 -7.94
CA ASN A 115 6.05 -8.61 -6.78
C ASN A 115 5.08 -7.85 -5.83
N GLN A 116 5.34 -6.57 -5.54
CA GLN A 116 4.46 -5.75 -4.70
C GLN A 116 3.05 -5.59 -5.30
N ILE A 117 2.93 -5.43 -6.60
CA ILE A 117 1.63 -5.37 -7.29
C ILE A 117 0.81 -6.66 -7.05
N LYS A 118 1.48 -7.81 -6.98
CA LYS A 118 0.83 -9.12 -6.79
C LYS A 118 0.52 -9.40 -5.32
N THR A 119 1.45 -9.09 -4.43
CA THR A 119 1.45 -9.62 -3.06
C THR A 119 1.09 -8.60 -1.98
N ALA A 120 1.12 -7.29 -2.26
CA ALA A 120 0.77 -6.31 -1.25
C ALA A 120 -0.69 -6.47 -0.78
N ASP A 121 -0.92 -6.31 0.52
CA ASP A 121 -2.26 -6.41 1.11
C ASP A 121 -3.10 -5.16 0.83
N SER A 122 -2.45 -3.98 0.86
CA SER A 122 -3.11 -2.69 0.61
C SER A 122 -3.27 -2.41 -0.88
N PRO A 123 -4.50 -2.12 -1.36
CA PRO A 123 -4.73 -1.66 -2.72
C PRO A 123 -3.91 -0.41 -3.08
N GLU A 124 -3.74 0.51 -2.14
CA GLU A 124 -2.99 1.75 -2.33
C GLU A 124 -1.50 1.45 -2.59
N ILE A 125 -0.92 0.51 -1.86
CA ILE A 125 0.47 0.07 -2.10
C ILE A 125 0.60 -0.58 -3.49
N LYS A 126 -0.39 -1.36 -3.93
CA LYS A 126 -0.41 -1.90 -5.30
C LYS A 126 -0.42 -0.79 -6.35
N HIS A 127 -1.23 0.26 -6.14
CA HIS A 127 -1.25 1.41 -7.06
C HIS A 127 0.09 2.16 -7.06
N VAL A 128 0.67 2.44 -5.89
CA VAL A 128 1.99 3.08 -5.79
C VAL A 128 3.07 2.26 -6.48
N ALA A 129 3.10 0.94 -6.26
CA ALA A 129 4.05 0.04 -6.91
C ALA A 129 3.86 0.05 -8.45
N ARG A 130 2.61 0.03 -8.93
CA ARG A 130 2.29 0.07 -10.35
C ARG A 130 2.69 1.38 -11.00
N LEU A 131 2.41 2.52 -10.37
CA LEU A 131 2.82 3.83 -10.88
C LEU A 131 4.35 3.94 -10.96
N ARG A 132 5.08 3.48 -9.94
CA ARG A 132 6.55 3.43 -9.98
C ARG A 132 7.08 2.53 -11.09
N LEU A 133 6.45 1.36 -11.30
CA LEU A 133 6.81 0.46 -12.40
C LEU A 133 6.55 1.11 -13.77
N LEU A 134 5.44 1.84 -13.92
CA LEU A 134 5.13 2.59 -15.15
C LEU A 134 6.20 3.65 -15.45
N HIS A 135 6.67 4.38 -14.44
CA HIS A 135 7.78 5.31 -14.62
C HIS A 135 9.07 4.60 -15.07
N LEU A 136 9.38 3.40 -14.56
CA LEU A 136 10.54 2.63 -15.01
C LEU A 136 10.38 2.14 -16.44
N LEU A 137 9.18 1.67 -16.82
CA LEU A 137 8.89 1.23 -18.18
C LEU A 137 8.98 2.40 -19.17
N LEU A 138 8.48 3.59 -18.78
CA LEU A 138 8.61 4.81 -19.56
C LEU A 138 10.08 5.18 -19.76
N ALA A 139 10.88 5.21 -18.70
CA ALA A 139 12.31 5.52 -18.75
C ALA A 139 13.12 4.48 -19.57
N SER A 140 12.69 3.22 -19.53
CA SER A 140 13.30 2.13 -20.32
C SER A 140 12.78 2.05 -21.75
N LYS A 141 11.90 2.96 -22.17
CA LYS A 141 11.24 2.96 -23.49
C LYS A 141 10.38 1.71 -23.77
N GLU A 142 9.93 1.04 -22.74
CA GLU A 142 9.05 -0.14 -22.81
C GLU A 142 7.56 0.28 -22.83
N TYR A 143 7.22 1.17 -23.75
CA TYR A 143 5.95 1.92 -23.75
C TYR A 143 4.73 1.00 -23.85
N GLU A 144 4.74 0.01 -24.73
CA GLU A 144 3.64 -0.93 -24.92
C GLU A 144 3.36 -1.76 -23.66
N LYS A 145 4.43 -2.18 -22.95
CA LYS A 145 4.27 -2.87 -21.66
C LYS A 145 3.64 -1.96 -20.61
N GLY A 146 3.98 -0.68 -20.65
CA GLY A 146 3.35 0.31 -19.76
C GLY A 146 1.85 0.44 -20.04
N LEU A 147 1.45 0.57 -21.29
CA LEU A 147 0.04 0.64 -21.68
C LEU A 147 -0.73 -0.64 -21.28
N GLN A 148 -0.11 -1.81 -21.48
CA GLN A 148 -0.69 -3.08 -21.04
C GLN A 148 -0.90 -3.12 -19.52
N LEU A 149 0.09 -2.69 -18.75
CA LEU A 149 0.02 -2.64 -17.28
C LEU A 149 -1.10 -1.70 -16.78
N ILE A 150 -1.38 -0.61 -17.49
CA ILE A 150 -2.50 0.30 -17.19
C ILE A 150 -3.84 -0.38 -17.52
N ALA A 151 -3.91 -1.10 -18.63
CA ALA A 151 -5.12 -1.78 -19.07
C ALA A 151 -5.57 -2.92 -18.12
N GLU A 152 -4.64 -3.50 -17.38
CA GLU A 152 -4.92 -4.52 -16.36
C GLU A 152 -5.61 -3.97 -15.10
N VAL A 153 -5.67 -2.65 -14.93
CA VAL A 153 -6.26 -2.03 -13.73
C VAL A 153 -7.76 -1.86 -13.92
N ASP A 154 -8.54 -2.43 -13.01
CA ASP A 154 -9.98 -2.20 -12.98
C ASP A 154 -10.26 -0.68 -12.87
N PRO A 155 -11.06 -0.11 -13.79
CA PRO A 155 -11.44 1.30 -13.74
C PRO A 155 -12.04 1.74 -12.40
N ALA A 156 -12.84 0.89 -11.75
CA ALA A 156 -13.43 1.18 -10.45
C ALA A 156 -12.38 1.24 -9.32
N ALA A 157 -11.27 0.49 -9.45
CA ALA A 157 -10.19 0.50 -8.47
C ALA A 157 -9.21 1.67 -8.65
N LYS A 158 -9.31 2.43 -9.75
CA LYS A 158 -8.43 3.59 -10.01
C LYS A 158 -8.80 4.84 -9.21
N GLU A 159 -9.89 4.83 -8.44
CA GLU A 159 -10.34 6.01 -7.69
C GLU A 159 -9.20 6.57 -6.82
N GLY A 160 -8.96 7.89 -6.92
CA GLY A 160 -7.83 8.55 -6.26
C GLY A 160 -6.48 8.48 -7.00
N PHE A 161 -6.31 7.56 -7.96
CA PHE A 161 -5.09 7.41 -8.77
C PHE A 161 -5.33 7.63 -10.27
N SER A 162 -6.56 7.85 -10.69
CA SER A 162 -6.95 7.95 -12.11
C SER A 162 -6.13 9.00 -12.85
N ALA A 163 -5.99 10.21 -12.30
CA ALA A 163 -5.20 11.27 -12.91
C ALA A 163 -3.76 10.85 -13.18
N SER A 164 -3.13 10.17 -12.22
CA SER A 164 -1.73 9.72 -12.36
C SER A 164 -1.59 8.63 -13.43
N TYR A 165 -2.57 7.73 -13.55
CA TYR A 165 -2.58 6.74 -14.62
C TYR A 165 -2.79 7.38 -15.99
N ASP A 166 -3.76 8.31 -16.10
CA ASP A 166 -4.07 8.99 -17.36
C ASP A 166 -2.91 9.88 -17.82
N GLU A 167 -2.21 10.54 -16.88
CA GLU A 167 -1.02 11.33 -17.20
C GLU A 167 0.13 10.44 -17.71
N LEU A 168 0.43 9.33 -17.03
CA LEU A 168 1.44 8.37 -17.47
C LEU A 168 1.06 7.69 -18.79
N GLN A 169 -0.23 7.43 -19.00
CA GLN A 169 -0.72 6.93 -20.28
C GLN A 169 -0.43 7.91 -21.41
N GLY A 170 -0.62 9.19 -21.17
CA GLY A 170 -0.24 10.26 -22.10
C GLY A 170 1.26 10.24 -22.41
N ASP A 171 2.12 10.15 -21.37
CA ASP A 171 3.57 10.07 -21.52
C ASP A 171 4.01 8.83 -22.37
N LEU A 172 3.35 7.68 -22.13
CA LEU A 172 3.62 6.45 -22.90
C LEU A 172 3.21 6.61 -24.37
N TYR A 173 2.07 7.26 -24.66
CA TYR A 173 1.62 7.54 -26.02
C TYR A 173 2.56 8.53 -26.73
N ILE A 174 3.08 9.53 -26.01
CA ILE A 174 4.14 10.42 -26.56
C ILE A 174 5.37 9.58 -26.97
N GLY A 175 5.80 8.65 -26.13
CA GLY A 175 6.92 7.76 -26.45
C GLY A 175 6.71 6.93 -27.71
N LEU A 176 5.44 6.66 -28.08
CA LEU A 176 5.04 5.93 -29.28
C LEU A 176 4.67 6.83 -30.47
N ASP A 177 4.85 8.15 -30.37
CA ASP A 177 4.42 9.14 -31.37
C ASP A 177 2.91 9.12 -31.67
N ARG A 178 2.10 8.70 -30.68
CA ARG A 178 0.64 8.60 -30.75
C ARG A 178 0.01 9.86 -30.12
N LEU A 179 0.13 10.98 -30.81
CA LEU A 179 -0.16 12.31 -30.26
C LEU A 179 -1.63 12.52 -29.93
N ASP A 180 -2.57 11.95 -30.72
CA ASP A 180 -4.00 12.12 -30.47
C ASP A 180 -4.46 11.36 -29.22
N GLU A 181 -3.94 10.17 -29.01
CA GLU A 181 -4.21 9.39 -27.79
C GLU A 181 -3.55 10.05 -26.57
N ALA A 182 -2.33 10.58 -26.72
CA ALA A 182 -1.67 11.33 -25.66
C ALA A 182 -2.48 12.55 -25.22
N ARG A 183 -3.00 13.32 -26.20
CA ARG A 183 -3.88 14.47 -25.95
C ARG A 183 -5.13 14.06 -25.18
N SER A 184 -5.77 12.98 -25.61
CA SER A 184 -6.97 12.46 -24.96
C SER A 184 -6.69 12.02 -23.50
N ALA A 185 -5.56 11.38 -23.25
CA ALA A 185 -5.15 10.94 -21.93
C ALA A 185 -4.86 12.11 -20.98
N TYR A 186 -4.09 13.12 -21.42
CA TYR A 186 -3.85 14.31 -20.59
C TYR A 186 -5.12 15.12 -20.30
N GLN A 187 -6.03 15.24 -21.29
CA GLN A 187 -7.33 15.86 -21.05
C GLN A 187 -8.14 15.10 -20.01
N SER A 188 -8.08 13.77 -20.01
CA SER A 188 -8.73 12.93 -18.99
C SER A 188 -8.14 13.19 -17.60
N ALA A 189 -6.81 13.20 -17.49
CA ALA A 189 -6.12 13.53 -16.24
C ALA A 189 -6.56 14.89 -15.69
N ILE A 190 -6.57 15.93 -16.52
CA ILE A 190 -6.94 17.31 -16.13
C ILE A 190 -8.41 17.37 -15.69
N ARG A 191 -9.33 16.72 -16.42
CA ARG A 191 -10.76 16.69 -16.05
C ARG A 191 -11.03 16.05 -14.70
N SER A 192 -10.18 15.15 -14.23
CA SER A 192 -10.32 14.54 -12.91
C SER A 192 -10.06 15.54 -11.75
N GLY A 193 -9.46 16.68 -12.03
CA GLY A 193 -9.12 17.72 -11.05
C GLY A 193 -7.91 17.41 -10.16
N HIS A 194 -7.24 16.27 -10.37
CA HIS A 194 -6.10 15.80 -9.56
C HIS A 194 -4.83 15.57 -10.39
N ALA A 195 -4.79 16.10 -11.62
CA ALA A 195 -3.60 16.02 -12.46
C ALA A 195 -2.44 16.85 -11.88
N SER A 196 -1.21 16.47 -12.25
CA SER A 196 -0.05 17.28 -11.90
C SER A 196 -0.12 18.66 -12.59
N PRO A 197 0.52 19.69 -12.04
CA PRO A 197 0.63 21.00 -12.73
C PRO A 197 1.31 20.89 -14.11
N LEU A 198 2.08 19.84 -14.35
CA LEU A 198 2.77 19.61 -15.62
C LEU A 198 1.86 19.06 -16.71
N ALA A 199 0.73 18.42 -16.36
CA ALA A 199 -0.18 17.81 -17.34
C ALA A 199 -0.71 18.85 -18.34
N GLN A 200 -1.01 20.07 -17.90
CA GLN A 200 -1.44 21.14 -18.78
C GLN A 200 -0.32 21.56 -19.75
N PHE A 201 0.91 21.72 -19.27
CA PHE A 201 2.04 22.06 -20.14
C PHE A 201 2.32 20.97 -21.17
N LYS A 202 2.23 19.69 -20.78
CA LYS A 202 2.36 18.56 -21.70
C LYS A 202 1.27 18.55 -22.77
N LEU A 203 0.03 18.88 -22.39
CA LEU A 203 -1.08 19.00 -23.32
C LEU A 203 -0.88 20.17 -24.29
N ASP A 204 -0.46 21.32 -23.81
CA ASP A 204 -0.24 22.51 -24.63
C ASP A 204 0.89 22.30 -25.63
N ASP A 205 1.95 21.55 -25.27
CA ASP A 205 3.06 21.21 -26.14
C ASP A 205 2.65 20.37 -27.34
N ILE A 206 1.70 19.44 -27.12
CA ILE A 206 1.13 18.62 -28.21
C ILE A 206 0.11 19.40 -29.05
N ALA A 207 -0.61 20.33 -28.42
CA ALA A 207 -1.67 21.10 -29.05
C ALA A 207 -1.14 22.27 -29.89
N ALA A 208 0.15 22.64 -29.76
CA ALA A 208 0.72 23.72 -30.54
C ALA A 208 0.56 23.44 -32.04
N PRO A 209 -0.17 24.26 -32.80
CA PRO A 209 -0.30 24.08 -34.22
C PRO A 209 1.09 24.20 -34.86
N ALA A 210 1.42 23.28 -35.77
CA ALA A 210 2.58 23.45 -36.60
C ALA A 210 2.47 24.87 -37.24
N PHE A 211 3.37 25.78 -36.89
CA PHE A 211 3.44 27.06 -37.54
C PHE A 211 3.72 26.85 -39.03
N THR A 212 2.67 26.77 -39.82
CA THR A 212 2.79 26.88 -41.26
C THR A 212 3.13 28.34 -41.56
N ILE A 213 4.42 28.60 -41.82
CA ILE A 213 4.85 29.88 -42.39
C ILE A 213 4.11 30.01 -43.70
N PRO A 214 3.23 31.02 -43.88
CA PRO A 214 2.58 31.19 -45.17
C PRO A 214 3.67 31.43 -46.26
N PRO A 215 3.53 30.83 -47.44
CA PRO A 215 4.46 31.05 -48.51
C PRO A 215 4.57 32.57 -48.79
N GLN A 216 5.78 33.13 -48.66
CA GLN A 216 6.01 34.53 -49.02
C GLN A 216 5.65 34.69 -50.51
N ALA A 217 4.63 35.52 -50.76
CA ALA A 217 4.27 35.91 -52.11
C ALA A 217 5.47 36.68 -52.70
N GLN A 218 6.02 36.15 -53.79
CA GLN A 218 7.03 36.85 -54.64
C GLN A 218 6.31 37.80 -55.55
#